data_ce93e74a3227593c72b58d4882db7276
#
_entry.id   ce93e74a3227593c72b58d4882db7276
#
_cell.length_a   1.000
_cell.length_b   1.000
_cell.length_c   1.000
_cell.angle_alpha   90.00
_cell.angle_beta   90.00
_cell.angle_gamma   90.00
#
_symmetry.space_group_name_H-M   'P 1'
#
loop_
_entity.id
_entity.type
_entity.pdbx_description
1 polymer ?
#
loop_
_entity_poly.entity_id
_entity_poly.type
_entity_poly.pdbx_seq_one_letter_code
_entity_poly.pdbx_strand_id
1 'polypeptide(L)'
;TSVVGCSQSNNSNKNQQGSNQKTEQKTEQKTDKNTNSSLSSSTIFKDMKTTDIDGNKVDKSIFSKYKLTMVNVWNTGCSPCISEIPTLDRLNKEYREKGVSIKGMLLESGIGLTDEEKATAKEILSKANATYQQLTVTKDMVEKDDTLLLQAFPTTFFIDKDGNIVDSIEGSNDYDGWKAKIDEVLKKVRRK
;
A
#
# COMPACT_ATOMS: atom_id res chain seq x y z
N THR A 1 19.43 -35.48 57.22
CA THR A 1 18.37 -36.07 58.00
C THR A 1 17.01 -35.81 57.37
N SER A 2 16.47 -36.88 56.82
CA SER A 2 15.08 -37.40 56.91
C SER A 2 14.03 -36.65 56.09
N VAL A 3 13.49 -37.18 55.11
CA VAL A 3 12.75 -38.40 54.72
C VAL A 3 11.23 -38.14 54.59
N VAL A 4 10.71 -38.47 53.39
CA VAL A 4 9.49 -39.25 53.06
C VAL A 4 8.10 -38.59 53.16
N GLY A 5 7.36 -38.75 52.08
CA GLY A 5 6.01 -39.22 52.06
C GLY A 5 5.25 -39.07 50.76
N CYS A 6 5.15 -40.16 50.04
CA CYS A 6 4.18 -40.40 48.96
C CYS A 6 2.73 -40.42 49.49
N SER A 7 1.79 -40.04 48.62
CA SER A 7 0.61 -40.90 48.43
C SER A 7 -0.18 -40.54 47.17
N GLN A 8 -0.37 -41.55 46.37
CA GLN A 8 -1.30 -41.64 45.25
C GLN A 8 -2.73 -41.76 45.75
N SER A 9 -3.68 -41.28 44.98
CA SER A 9 -4.95 -41.99 44.80
C SER A 9 -5.60 -41.62 43.45
N ASN A 10 -5.75 -42.66 42.67
CA ASN A 10 -6.62 -42.79 41.52
C ASN A 10 -8.09 -42.59 41.90
N ASN A 11 -8.85 -41.97 41.03
CA ASN A 11 -10.12 -42.60 40.66
C ASN A 11 -10.60 -42.21 39.27
N SER A 12 -10.84 -43.23 38.49
CA SER A 12 -11.46 -43.25 37.18
C SER A 12 -12.96 -43.08 37.30
N ASN A 13 -13.60 -42.32 36.38
CA ASN A 13 -14.84 -42.81 35.79
C ASN A 13 -15.23 -42.09 34.49
N LYS A 14 -15.34 -42.87 33.51
CA LYS A 14 -16.07 -43.05 32.26
C LYS A 14 -17.20 -42.07 31.88
N ASN A 15 -17.10 -41.71 30.57
CA ASN A 15 -18.16 -41.72 29.53
C ASN A 15 -19.28 -40.67 29.62
N GLN A 16 -19.33 -39.78 28.58
CA GLN A 16 -20.35 -39.95 27.52
C GLN A 16 -20.08 -39.02 26.33
N GLN A 17 -20.31 -39.58 25.16
CA GLN A 17 -20.37 -39.03 23.83
C GLN A 17 -21.36 -37.87 23.72
N GLY A 18 -21.01 -36.89 22.85
CA GLY A 18 -21.98 -35.90 22.39
C GLY A 18 -21.39 -34.96 21.32
N SER A 19 -21.45 -35.44 20.07
CA SER A 19 -21.60 -34.73 18.79
C SER A 19 -20.89 -33.40 18.55
N ASN A 20 -20.02 -33.47 17.53
CA ASN A 20 -19.61 -32.43 16.59
C ASN A 20 -20.67 -31.35 16.32
N GLN A 21 -20.28 -30.09 16.48
CA GLN A 21 -20.69 -29.04 15.54
C GLN A 21 -19.49 -28.15 15.28
N LYS A 22 -18.90 -28.40 14.11
CA LYS A 22 -17.93 -27.56 13.45
C LYS A 22 -18.66 -26.34 12.94
N THR A 23 -18.59 -25.23 13.67
CA THR A 23 -19.04 -23.94 13.16
C THR A 23 -17.90 -23.31 12.41
N GLU A 24 -17.89 -23.46 11.10
CA GLU A 24 -17.10 -22.66 10.20
C GLU A 24 -17.65 -21.22 10.27
N GLN A 25 -16.99 -20.35 11.00
CA GLN A 25 -17.17 -18.91 10.84
C GLN A 25 -16.48 -18.47 9.55
N LYS A 26 -17.27 -18.45 8.49
CA LYS A 26 -16.98 -17.74 7.25
C LYS A 26 -17.01 -16.25 7.59
N THR A 27 -15.83 -15.67 7.79
CA THR A 27 -15.69 -14.21 7.90
C THR A 27 -15.91 -13.64 6.50
N GLU A 28 -17.14 -13.23 6.23
CA GLU A 28 -17.44 -12.38 5.08
C GLU A 28 -16.77 -11.03 5.31
N GLN A 29 -15.70 -10.75 4.57
CA GLN A 29 -15.19 -9.39 4.41
C GLN A 29 -16.29 -8.56 3.73
N LYS A 30 -17.04 -7.82 4.55
CA LYS A 30 -17.78 -6.65 4.06
C LYS A 30 -16.76 -5.63 3.59
N THR A 31 -16.47 -5.63 2.31
CA THR A 31 -15.82 -4.50 1.64
C THR A 31 -16.79 -3.34 1.67
N ASP A 32 -16.46 -2.35 2.49
CA ASP A 32 -17.25 -1.13 2.65
C ASP A 32 -17.34 -0.38 1.32
N LYS A 33 -18.54 -0.40 0.76
CA LYS A 33 -18.91 0.39 -0.42
C LYS A 33 -18.75 1.91 -0.21
N ASN A 34 -18.50 2.36 1.02
CA ASN A 34 -18.42 3.78 1.35
C ASN A 34 -17.02 4.38 1.12
N THR A 35 -15.96 3.58 1.26
CA THR A 35 -14.58 4.02 0.98
C THR A 35 -14.34 4.28 -0.51
N ASN A 36 -15.00 3.52 -1.37
CA ASN A 36 -14.81 3.64 -2.82
C ASN A 36 -15.50 4.87 -3.42
N SER A 37 -16.55 5.41 -2.77
CA SER A 37 -17.22 6.62 -3.24
C SER A 37 -16.47 7.91 -2.90
N SER A 38 -15.79 7.97 -1.75
CA SER A 38 -14.98 9.12 -1.35
C SER A 38 -13.70 9.23 -2.18
N LEU A 39 -13.05 8.11 -2.48
CA LEU A 39 -11.85 8.07 -3.31
C LEU A 39 -12.12 8.50 -4.76
N SER A 40 -13.28 8.14 -5.32
CA SER A 40 -13.66 8.52 -6.69
C SER A 40 -13.96 10.02 -6.84
N SER A 41 -14.27 10.72 -5.73
CA SER A 41 -14.48 12.17 -5.70
C SER A 41 -13.22 12.96 -5.40
N SER A 42 -12.14 12.32 -4.98
CA SER A 42 -10.88 12.99 -4.68
C SER A 42 -10.31 13.70 -5.90
N THR A 43 -9.78 14.90 -5.69
CA THR A 43 -9.15 15.71 -6.73
C THR A 43 -7.66 15.92 -6.51
N ILE A 44 -7.05 15.28 -5.50
CA ILE A 44 -5.66 15.56 -5.13
C ILE A 44 -4.68 15.32 -6.28
N PHE A 45 -4.91 14.28 -7.09
CA PHE A 45 -4.05 14.01 -8.25
C PHE A 45 -4.43 14.83 -9.48
N LYS A 46 -5.70 15.20 -9.65
CA LYS A 46 -6.15 16.11 -10.72
C LYS A 46 -5.56 17.51 -10.60
N ASP A 47 -5.35 17.96 -9.39
CA ASP A 47 -4.84 19.29 -9.10
C ASP A 47 -3.42 19.27 -8.54
N MET A 48 -2.76 18.12 -8.60
CA MET A 48 -1.46 17.92 -7.98
C MET A 48 -0.41 18.91 -8.49
N LYS A 49 0.25 19.55 -7.54
CA LYS A 49 1.46 20.33 -7.71
C LYS A 49 2.39 20.01 -6.54
N THR A 50 3.52 19.43 -6.82
CA THR A 50 4.49 19.02 -5.81
C THR A 50 5.91 19.04 -6.37
N THR A 51 6.83 18.41 -5.67
CA THR A 51 8.18 18.11 -6.16
C THR A 51 8.43 16.63 -6.03
N ASP A 52 9.44 16.13 -6.71
CA ASP A 52 10.01 14.84 -6.37
C ASP A 52 11.11 14.99 -5.29
N ILE A 53 11.64 13.86 -4.84
CA ILE A 53 12.66 13.83 -3.78
C ILE A 53 13.96 14.56 -4.17
N ASP A 54 14.19 14.77 -5.47
CA ASP A 54 15.36 15.49 -6.02
C ASP A 54 15.07 16.98 -6.23
N GLY A 55 13.86 17.44 -5.89
CA GLY A 55 13.46 18.84 -5.98
C GLY A 55 12.91 19.27 -7.34
N ASN A 56 12.73 18.33 -8.29
CA ASN A 56 12.12 18.65 -9.57
C ASN A 56 10.63 18.89 -9.39
N LYS A 57 10.10 19.94 -10.05
CA LYS A 57 8.67 20.24 -10.04
C LYS A 57 7.89 19.14 -10.75
N VAL A 58 6.80 18.69 -10.12
CA VAL A 58 5.91 17.66 -10.64
C VAL A 58 4.47 18.14 -10.51
N ASP A 59 3.69 17.95 -11.55
CA ASP A 59 2.27 18.24 -11.56
C ASP A 59 1.45 17.12 -12.20
N LYS A 60 0.14 17.33 -12.32
CA LYS A 60 -0.81 16.37 -12.88
C LYS A 60 -0.45 15.86 -14.28
N SER A 61 0.38 16.55 -15.01
CA SER A 61 0.74 16.16 -16.39
C SER A 61 1.48 14.81 -16.46
N ILE A 62 2.04 14.35 -15.34
CA ILE A 62 2.69 13.03 -15.29
C ILE A 62 1.71 11.89 -15.56
N PHE A 63 0.42 12.05 -15.22
CA PHE A 63 -0.60 11.01 -15.41
C PHE A 63 -1.02 10.88 -16.88
N SER A 64 -1.10 11.95 -17.61
CA SER A 64 -1.54 11.94 -19.03
C SER A 64 -0.58 11.19 -19.96
N LYS A 65 0.65 10.95 -19.54
CA LYS A 65 1.67 10.23 -20.29
C LYS A 65 1.46 8.72 -20.33
N TYR A 66 0.61 8.19 -19.45
CA TYR A 66 0.38 6.77 -19.26
C TYR A 66 -1.11 6.45 -19.21
N LYS A 67 -1.47 5.22 -19.54
CA LYS A 67 -2.85 4.71 -19.39
C LYS A 67 -3.24 4.56 -17.93
N LEU A 68 -2.26 4.21 -17.10
CA LEU A 68 -2.39 3.97 -15.68
C LEU A 68 -1.11 4.39 -14.95
N THR A 69 -1.25 5.12 -13.85
CA THR A 69 -0.15 5.38 -12.92
C THR A 69 -0.49 4.77 -11.56
N MET A 70 0.40 3.95 -11.05
CA MET A 70 0.33 3.38 -9.72
C MET A 70 1.17 4.26 -8.79
N VAL A 71 0.55 4.85 -7.77
CA VAL A 71 1.23 5.67 -6.75
C VAL A 71 1.23 4.93 -5.44
N ASN A 72 2.40 4.45 -5.04
CA ASN A 72 2.63 3.71 -3.80
C ASN A 72 3.09 4.69 -2.72
N VAL A 73 2.25 4.90 -1.71
CA VAL A 73 2.52 5.80 -0.59
C VAL A 73 3.21 5.03 0.52
N TRP A 74 4.38 5.51 0.92
CA TRP A 74 5.24 4.85 1.89
C TRP A 74 5.95 5.84 2.82
N ASN A 75 6.59 5.34 3.86
CA ASN A 75 7.47 6.12 4.73
C ASN A 75 8.73 5.33 5.11
N THR A 76 9.71 6.03 5.64
CA THR A 76 11.03 5.46 5.95
C THR A 76 11.04 4.49 7.14
N GLY A 77 10.01 4.49 7.96
CA GLY A 77 9.82 3.58 9.09
C GLY A 77 9.00 2.33 8.76
N CYS A 78 8.53 2.19 7.53
CA CYS A 78 7.62 1.12 7.12
C CYS A 78 8.39 -0.07 6.51
N SER A 79 8.65 -1.11 7.28
CA SER A 79 9.38 -2.29 6.81
C SER A 79 8.73 -3.01 5.61
N PRO A 80 7.41 -3.28 5.59
CA PRO A 80 6.78 -3.90 4.43
C PRO A 80 6.85 -3.02 3.18
N CYS A 81 6.80 -1.68 3.33
CA CYS A 81 6.99 -0.76 2.22
C CYS A 81 8.39 -0.91 1.60
N ILE A 82 9.41 -0.91 2.46
CA ILE A 82 10.81 -1.00 2.03
C ILE A 82 11.07 -2.33 1.33
N SER A 83 10.50 -3.42 1.84
CA SER A 83 10.68 -4.76 1.29
C SER A 83 10.14 -4.91 -0.13
N GLU A 84 9.11 -4.17 -0.52
CA GLU A 84 8.51 -4.27 -1.86
C GLU A 84 9.14 -3.32 -2.90
N ILE A 85 10.00 -2.36 -2.49
CA ILE A 85 10.61 -1.39 -3.42
C ILE A 85 11.29 -2.05 -4.62
N PRO A 86 12.12 -3.10 -4.47
CA PRO A 86 12.74 -3.76 -5.63
C PRO A 86 11.72 -4.37 -6.59
N THR A 87 10.62 -4.91 -6.07
CA THR A 87 9.51 -5.45 -6.86
C THR A 87 8.81 -4.36 -7.65
N LEU A 88 8.54 -3.21 -7.03
CA LEU A 88 7.92 -2.07 -7.68
C LEU A 88 8.81 -1.48 -8.79
N ASP A 89 10.12 -1.40 -8.57
CA ASP A 89 11.08 -0.95 -9.58
C ASP A 89 11.11 -1.88 -10.80
N ARG A 90 11.13 -3.18 -10.56
CA ARG A 90 11.05 -4.20 -11.61
C ARG A 90 9.77 -4.06 -12.42
N LEU A 91 8.63 -3.99 -11.77
CA LEU A 91 7.32 -3.83 -12.42
C LEU A 91 7.22 -2.51 -13.19
N ASN A 92 7.78 -1.41 -12.67
CA ASN A 92 7.82 -0.15 -13.39
C ASN A 92 8.54 -0.25 -14.73
N LYS A 93 9.65 -0.99 -14.78
CA LYS A 93 10.41 -1.23 -16.01
C LYS A 93 9.63 -2.13 -16.98
N GLU A 94 9.07 -3.23 -16.49
CA GLU A 94 8.35 -4.22 -17.31
C GLU A 94 7.04 -3.69 -17.90
N TYR A 95 6.33 -2.83 -17.17
CA TYR A 95 5.01 -2.33 -17.56
C TYR A 95 5.02 -1.00 -18.29
N ARG A 96 6.17 -0.34 -18.40
CA ARG A 96 6.29 0.95 -19.09
C ARG A 96 5.79 0.89 -20.54
N GLU A 97 6.19 -0.11 -21.28
CA GLU A 97 5.77 -0.34 -22.67
C GLU A 97 4.27 -0.67 -22.81
N LYS A 98 3.65 -1.14 -21.73
CA LYS A 98 2.20 -1.40 -21.65
C LYS A 98 1.40 -0.15 -21.31
N GLY A 99 2.06 0.98 -21.08
CA GLY A 99 1.44 2.26 -20.71
C GLY A 99 1.16 2.40 -19.22
N VAL A 100 1.93 1.72 -18.36
CA VAL A 100 1.84 1.84 -16.90
C VAL A 100 3.11 2.49 -16.36
N SER A 101 2.94 3.42 -15.44
CA SER A 101 4.02 4.01 -14.65
C SER A 101 3.81 3.74 -13.17
N ILE A 102 4.88 3.47 -12.45
CA ILE A 102 4.87 3.35 -10.98
C ILE A 102 5.65 4.53 -10.40
N LYS A 103 5.07 5.16 -9.39
CA LYS A 103 5.67 6.24 -8.61
C LYS A 103 5.63 5.86 -7.13
N GLY A 104 6.66 6.23 -6.40
CA GLY A 104 6.58 6.30 -4.94
C GLY A 104 6.04 7.65 -4.51
N MET A 105 5.46 7.73 -3.33
CA MET A 105 5.08 8.98 -2.69
C MET A 105 5.45 8.90 -1.21
N LEU A 106 6.34 9.77 -0.77
CA LEU A 106 6.81 9.81 0.61
C LEU A 106 5.87 10.61 1.48
N LEU A 107 5.30 9.96 2.48
CA LEU A 107 4.44 10.56 3.49
C LEU A 107 4.96 10.18 4.88
N GLU A 108 5.74 11.08 5.46
CA GLU A 108 6.24 10.98 6.83
C GLU A 108 5.23 11.57 7.83
N SER A 109 5.57 11.60 9.11
CA SER A 109 4.67 12.08 10.17
C SER A 109 4.36 13.58 10.11
N GLY A 110 5.21 14.35 9.41
CA GLY A 110 5.03 15.80 9.18
C GLY A 110 4.54 16.12 7.77
N ILE A 111 4.18 17.39 7.56
CA ILE A 111 3.89 17.89 6.21
C ILE A 111 5.20 18.29 5.55
N GLY A 112 5.46 17.74 4.38
CA GLY A 112 6.74 17.86 3.68
C GLY A 112 7.78 16.87 4.21
N LEU A 113 9.01 17.04 3.80
CA LEU A 113 10.14 16.22 4.23
C LEU A 113 11.24 17.09 4.80
N THR A 114 11.79 16.69 5.94
CA THR A 114 13.05 17.24 6.44
C THR A 114 14.22 16.76 5.59
N ASP A 115 15.37 17.45 5.69
CA ASP A 115 16.58 17.01 4.97
C ASP A 115 17.07 15.63 5.45
N GLU A 116 16.89 15.30 6.73
CA GLU A 116 17.20 13.99 7.29
C GLU A 116 16.30 12.90 6.73
N GLU A 117 14.98 13.13 6.67
CA GLU A 117 14.02 12.20 6.07
C GLU A 117 14.31 11.96 4.59
N LYS A 118 14.66 12.99 3.83
CA LYS A 118 15.10 12.86 2.44
C LYS A 118 16.37 12.02 2.30
N ALA A 119 17.36 12.27 3.14
CA ALA A 119 18.61 11.53 3.12
C ALA A 119 18.38 10.06 3.44
N THR A 120 17.57 9.76 4.46
CA THR A 120 17.19 8.39 4.83
C THR A 120 16.45 7.68 3.70
N ALA A 121 15.48 8.35 3.08
CA ALA A 121 14.75 7.79 1.95
C ALA A 121 15.66 7.50 0.75
N LYS A 122 16.56 8.42 0.42
CA LYS A 122 17.55 8.21 -0.67
C LYS A 122 18.49 7.04 -0.39
N GLU A 123 18.90 6.85 0.85
CA GLU A 123 19.71 5.68 1.24
C GLU A 123 18.94 4.37 1.05
N ILE A 124 17.67 4.31 1.50
CA ILE A 124 16.80 3.15 1.33
C ILE A 124 16.64 2.83 -0.16
N LEU A 125 16.31 3.82 -0.98
CA LEU A 125 16.12 3.67 -2.42
C LEU A 125 17.40 3.21 -3.13
N SER A 126 18.54 3.75 -2.74
CA SER A 126 19.86 3.36 -3.27
C SER A 126 20.19 1.90 -2.95
N LYS A 127 19.97 1.46 -1.71
CA LYS A 127 20.18 0.06 -1.30
C LYS A 127 19.26 -0.91 -2.03
N ALA A 128 18.06 -0.47 -2.39
CA ALA A 128 17.09 -1.24 -3.17
C ALA A 128 17.33 -1.15 -4.69
N ASN A 129 18.31 -0.39 -5.16
CA ASN A 129 18.55 -0.07 -6.57
C ASN A 129 17.29 0.48 -7.27
N ALA A 130 16.46 1.23 -6.57
CA ALA A 130 15.23 1.78 -7.09
C ALA A 130 15.50 3.00 -7.98
N THR A 131 14.88 3.02 -9.16
CA THR A 131 15.04 4.07 -10.17
C THR A 131 13.73 4.80 -10.49
N TYR A 132 12.59 4.32 -10.00
CA TYR A 132 11.31 4.98 -10.25
C TYR A 132 11.16 6.24 -9.40
N GLN A 133 10.47 7.24 -9.97
CA GLN A 133 10.35 8.57 -9.38
C GLN A 133 9.63 8.53 -8.03
N GLN A 134 10.13 9.32 -7.08
CA GLN A 134 9.58 9.47 -5.73
C GLN A 134 9.00 10.86 -5.56
N LEU A 135 7.70 10.94 -5.36
CA LEU A 135 6.97 12.19 -5.13
C LEU A 135 7.02 12.58 -3.65
N THR A 136 6.94 13.87 -3.39
CA THR A 136 6.75 14.40 -2.04
C THR A 136 5.30 14.86 -1.85
N VAL A 137 4.88 15.05 -0.61
CA VAL A 137 3.53 15.50 -0.25
C VAL A 137 3.58 16.94 0.25
N THR A 138 2.74 17.79 -0.31
CA THR A 138 2.61 19.20 0.11
C THR A 138 1.46 19.34 1.11
N LYS A 139 1.46 20.46 1.83
CA LYS A 139 0.37 20.85 2.73
C LYS A 139 -0.97 20.89 1.99
N ASP A 140 -1.00 21.52 0.81
CA ASP A 140 -2.21 21.63 0.00
C ASP A 140 -2.80 20.24 -0.36
N MET A 141 -1.95 19.25 -0.61
CA MET A 141 -2.42 17.89 -0.91
C MET A 141 -3.07 17.23 0.31
N VAL A 142 -2.54 17.44 1.51
CA VAL A 142 -3.11 16.87 2.74
C VAL A 142 -4.40 17.59 3.15
N GLU A 143 -4.48 18.89 2.94
CA GLU A 143 -5.63 19.70 3.34
C GLU A 143 -6.77 19.68 2.32
N LYS A 144 -6.53 19.19 1.11
CA LYS A 144 -7.52 19.21 0.03
C LYS A 144 -8.70 18.29 0.28
N ASP A 145 -8.41 17.07 0.68
CA ASP A 145 -9.38 16.08 1.10
C ASP A 145 -8.69 15.00 1.97
N ASP A 146 -9.48 14.04 2.46
CA ASP A 146 -9.01 13.03 3.40
C ASP A 146 -8.24 11.86 2.72
N THR A 147 -7.94 11.95 1.43
CA THR A 147 -7.34 10.83 0.67
C THR A 147 -5.99 10.40 1.24
N LEU A 148 -5.18 11.34 1.73
CA LEU A 148 -3.87 11.04 2.33
C LEU A 148 -3.91 10.85 3.85
N LEU A 149 -5.08 10.83 4.50
CA LEU A 149 -5.24 10.40 5.89
C LEU A 149 -5.26 8.87 5.95
N LEU A 150 -4.09 8.25 5.73
CA LEU A 150 -3.96 6.81 5.57
C LEU A 150 -4.03 6.08 6.91
N GLN A 151 -4.74 4.94 6.93
CA GLN A 151 -4.82 4.05 8.08
C GLN A 151 -3.73 2.98 8.09
N ALA A 152 -3.14 2.71 6.93
CA ALA A 152 -2.12 1.68 6.76
C ALA A 152 -1.06 2.10 5.73
N PHE A 153 0.15 1.60 5.93
CA PHE A 153 1.26 1.71 4.97
C PHE A 153 1.80 0.33 4.59
N PRO A 154 2.13 0.13 3.30
CA PRO A 154 1.89 1.05 2.20
C PRO A 154 0.40 1.11 1.82
N THR A 155 -0.03 2.24 1.27
CA THR A 155 -1.29 2.35 0.52
C THR A 155 -0.98 2.74 -0.91
N THR A 156 -1.59 2.06 -1.86
CA THR A 156 -1.35 2.27 -3.28
C THR A 156 -2.62 2.74 -3.97
N PHE A 157 -2.52 3.85 -4.69
CA PHE A 157 -3.58 4.39 -5.53
C PHE A 157 -3.30 4.07 -7.00
N PHE A 158 -4.34 3.71 -7.73
CA PHE A 158 -4.30 3.53 -9.18
C PHE A 158 -5.00 4.70 -9.84
N ILE A 159 -4.31 5.42 -10.71
CA ILE A 159 -4.71 6.71 -11.24
C ILE A 159 -4.75 6.64 -12.76
N ASP A 160 -5.88 7.04 -13.35
CA ASP A 160 -6.03 7.10 -14.80
C ASP A 160 -5.31 8.31 -15.41
N LYS A 161 -5.31 8.40 -16.74
CA LYS A 161 -4.67 9.48 -17.51
C LYS A 161 -5.20 10.88 -17.17
N ASP A 162 -6.39 10.97 -16.59
CA ASP A 162 -7.08 12.23 -16.26
C ASP A 162 -6.90 12.61 -14.77
N GLY A 163 -6.13 11.82 -14.02
CA GLY A 163 -5.86 12.05 -12.58
C GLY A 163 -6.95 11.54 -11.65
N ASN A 164 -7.87 10.69 -12.12
CA ASN A 164 -8.88 10.07 -11.28
C ASN A 164 -8.31 8.84 -10.59
N ILE A 165 -8.63 8.67 -9.30
CA ILE A 165 -8.39 7.42 -8.59
C ILE A 165 -9.41 6.39 -9.08
N VAL A 166 -8.94 5.32 -9.71
CA VAL A 166 -9.79 4.25 -10.26
C VAL A 166 -9.80 3.00 -9.39
N ASP A 167 -8.81 2.85 -8.52
CA ASP A 167 -8.71 1.77 -7.54
C ASP A 167 -7.69 2.13 -6.46
N SER A 168 -7.72 1.40 -5.34
CA SER A 168 -6.70 1.49 -4.29
C SER A 168 -6.54 0.15 -3.58
N ILE A 169 -5.39 -0.05 -2.95
CA ILE A 169 -5.09 -1.22 -2.13
C ILE A 169 -4.26 -0.82 -0.91
N GLU A 170 -4.61 -1.32 0.25
CA GLU A 170 -3.83 -1.20 1.46
C GLU A 170 -2.95 -2.44 1.64
N GLY A 171 -1.73 -2.22 2.13
CA GLY A 171 -0.76 -3.28 2.36
C GLY A 171 0.19 -3.54 1.19
N SER A 172 1.29 -4.20 1.51
CA SER A 172 2.30 -4.63 0.54
C SER A 172 1.87 -5.88 -0.22
N ASN A 173 2.50 -6.13 -1.35
CA ASN A 173 2.25 -7.31 -2.15
C ASN A 173 3.55 -7.86 -2.74
N ASP A 174 3.54 -9.11 -3.14
CA ASP A 174 4.63 -9.69 -3.90
C ASP A 174 4.50 -9.37 -5.41
N TYR A 175 5.46 -9.83 -6.20
CA TYR A 175 5.49 -9.60 -7.64
C TYR A 175 4.22 -10.11 -8.34
N ASP A 176 3.80 -11.34 -8.05
CA ASP A 176 2.64 -11.96 -8.70
C ASP A 176 1.34 -11.26 -8.30
N GLY A 177 1.20 -10.88 -7.04
CA GLY A 177 0.06 -10.12 -6.53
C GLY A 177 -0.04 -8.73 -7.18
N TRP A 178 1.06 -7.97 -7.25
CA TRP A 178 1.08 -6.68 -7.92
C TRP A 178 0.82 -6.80 -9.43
N LYS A 179 1.43 -7.80 -10.08
CA LYS A 179 1.21 -8.07 -11.49
C LYS A 179 -0.27 -8.32 -11.79
N ALA A 180 -0.91 -9.20 -11.02
CA ALA A 180 -2.33 -9.50 -11.17
C ALA A 180 -3.21 -8.26 -10.97
N LYS A 181 -2.91 -7.44 -9.96
CA LYS A 181 -3.64 -6.21 -9.67
C LYS A 181 -3.48 -5.15 -10.76
N ILE A 182 -2.27 -4.93 -11.24
CA ILE A 182 -2.01 -4.00 -12.34
C ILE A 182 -2.77 -4.44 -13.61
N ASP A 183 -2.71 -5.72 -13.96
CA ASP A 183 -3.41 -6.27 -15.13
C ASP A 183 -4.94 -6.12 -15.00
N GLU A 184 -5.50 -6.34 -13.81
CA GLU A 184 -6.92 -6.13 -13.51
C GLU A 184 -7.34 -4.67 -13.73
N VAL A 185 -6.62 -3.72 -13.12
CA VAL A 185 -6.96 -2.29 -13.19
C VAL A 185 -6.74 -1.76 -14.61
N LEU A 186 -5.68 -2.20 -15.29
CA LEU A 186 -5.42 -1.82 -16.68
C LEU A 186 -6.56 -2.23 -17.63
N LYS A 187 -7.21 -3.37 -17.38
CA LYS A 187 -8.42 -3.78 -18.13
C LYS A 187 -9.62 -2.86 -17.84
N LYS A 188 -9.77 -2.38 -16.60
CA LYS A 188 -10.85 -1.44 -16.23
C LYS A 188 -10.72 -0.10 -16.97
N VAL A 189 -9.51 0.48 -17.05
CA VAL A 189 -9.28 1.78 -17.69
C VAL A 189 -9.34 1.73 -19.22
N ARG A 190 -9.17 0.55 -19.84
CA ARG A 190 -9.29 0.36 -21.30
C ARG A 190 -10.75 0.30 -21.78
N ARG A 191 -11.70 0.05 -20.88
CA ARG A 191 -13.13 -0.10 -21.20
C ARG A 191 -13.91 1.20 -21.10
N LYS A 192 -13.27 2.24 -20.56
CA LYS A 192 -13.81 3.61 -20.50
C LYS A 192 -13.31 4.46 -21.69
#